data_f3bbf70f32de40e3b5e62e846d80e73b
#
_entry.id   f3bbf70f32de40e3b5e62e846d80e73b
#
_cell.length_a   1.000
_cell.length_b   1.000
_cell.length_c   1.000
_cell.angle_alpha   90.00
_cell.angle_beta   90.00
_cell.angle_gamma   90.00
#
_symmetry.space_group_name_H-M   'P 1'
#
loop_
_entity.id
_entity.type
_entity.pdbx_description
1 polymer ?
#
loop_
_entity_poly.entity_id
_entity_poly.type
_entity_poly.pdbx_seq_one_letter_code
_entity_poly.pdbx_strand_id
1 'polypeptide(L)'
;MSCCGRGLTVHMKKDIENLDVMICKNNWYKYCHKNILLEKLYGEFIPALIRIEIVKVDFELSYDKQYSSNIQLVVRLKSMPANMPVKWHRANVNCIEMKLDILNVESICIKEDTSTGSDIIVYQNANNVVVRLQGGLSGEIKCLVNHNKVVENVLVSADKCLAISEIKGIHEN
;
A
#
# COMPACT_ATOMS: atom_id res chain seq x y z
N MET A 1 -21.36 35.54 -31.79
CA MET A 1 -20.20 34.61 -31.91
C MET A 1 -19.73 34.29 -30.51
N SER A 2 -20.13 33.13 -30.01
CA SER A 2 -19.73 32.63 -28.67
C SER A 2 -19.00 31.32 -28.90
N CYS A 3 -17.70 31.29 -28.68
CA CYS A 3 -16.85 30.15 -28.93
C CYS A 3 -16.76 29.27 -27.69
N CYS A 4 -17.17 28.05 -27.88
CA CYS A 4 -16.89 26.87 -27.04
C CYS A 4 -15.41 26.78 -26.66
N GLY A 5 -15.12 26.88 -25.35
CA GLY A 5 -13.79 26.69 -24.80
C GLY A 5 -13.75 25.88 -23.50
N ARG A 6 -14.87 25.25 -23.07
CA ARG A 6 -14.95 24.62 -21.74
C ARG A 6 -14.86 23.08 -21.72
N GLY A 7 -14.79 22.44 -22.87
CA GLY A 7 -14.80 20.98 -22.94
C GLY A 7 -13.41 20.30 -22.81
N LEU A 8 -12.34 20.97 -23.26
CA LEU A 8 -11.01 20.40 -23.36
C LEU A 8 -10.26 20.32 -21.99
N THR A 9 -10.48 21.28 -21.11
CA THR A 9 -9.79 21.35 -19.80
C THR A 9 -10.24 20.31 -18.79
N VAL A 10 -11.47 19.85 -18.87
CA VAL A 10 -12.02 18.85 -17.93
C VAL A 10 -11.55 17.44 -18.30
N HIS A 11 -11.44 17.11 -19.58
CA HIS A 11 -10.91 15.82 -20.03
C HIS A 11 -9.42 15.66 -19.71
N MET A 12 -8.60 16.66 -20.01
CA MET A 12 -7.17 16.62 -19.71
C MET A 12 -6.87 16.48 -18.20
N LYS A 13 -7.64 17.16 -17.33
CA LYS A 13 -7.49 16.98 -15.88
C LYS A 13 -7.81 15.55 -15.42
N LYS A 14 -8.85 14.94 -15.98
CA LYS A 14 -9.26 13.59 -15.63
C LYS A 14 -8.24 12.54 -16.11
N ASP A 15 -7.63 12.77 -17.27
CA ASP A 15 -6.59 11.88 -17.81
C ASP A 15 -5.28 12.01 -17.04
N ILE A 16 -4.90 13.21 -16.56
CA ILE A 16 -3.73 13.44 -15.71
C ILE A 16 -3.95 12.80 -14.33
N GLU A 17 -5.10 12.98 -13.70
CA GLU A 17 -5.44 12.34 -12.42
C GLU A 17 -5.42 10.80 -12.54
N ASN A 18 -5.92 10.24 -13.65
CA ASN A 18 -5.86 8.80 -13.90
C ASN A 18 -4.42 8.29 -14.14
N LEU A 19 -3.59 9.06 -14.83
CA LEU A 19 -2.20 8.72 -15.09
C LEU A 19 -1.37 8.74 -13.79
N ASP A 20 -1.55 9.79 -12.96
CA ASP A 20 -0.90 9.90 -11.66
C ASP A 20 -1.31 8.76 -10.71
N VAL A 21 -2.58 8.38 -10.70
CA VAL A 21 -3.10 7.23 -9.95
C VAL A 21 -2.49 5.92 -10.45
N MET A 22 -2.34 5.72 -11.75
CA MET A 22 -1.68 4.53 -12.30
C MET A 22 -0.20 4.45 -11.92
N ILE A 23 0.52 5.57 -11.95
CA ILE A 23 1.93 5.64 -11.55
C ILE A 23 2.07 5.33 -10.06
N CYS A 24 1.19 5.88 -9.22
CA CYS A 24 1.19 5.62 -7.78
C CYS A 24 0.87 4.15 -7.47
N LYS A 25 -0.07 3.53 -8.18
CA LYS A 25 -0.43 2.10 -7.99
C LYS A 25 0.75 1.15 -8.16
N ASN A 26 1.70 1.49 -9.03
CA ASN A 26 2.84 0.64 -9.35
C ASN A 26 4.08 0.88 -8.48
N ASN A 27 4.08 1.87 -7.60
CA ASN A 27 5.25 2.29 -6.83
C ASN A 27 5.09 2.20 -5.31
N TRP A 28 4.06 1.53 -4.82
CA TRP A 28 3.76 1.42 -3.39
C TRP A 28 4.94 0.91 -2.54
N TYR A 29 5.73 -0.02 -3.08
CA TYR A 29 6.89 -0.62 -2.41
C TYR A 29 8.02 0.39 -2.14
N LYS A 30 8.05 1.52 -2.84
CA LYS A 30 9.02 2.59 -2.57
C LYS A 30 8.82 3.23 -1.20
N TYR A 31 7.61 3.15 -0.67
CA TYR A 31 7.26 3.61 0.67
C TYR A 31 7.47 2.56 1.75
N CYS A 32 7.96 1.36 1.38
CA CYS A 32 8.26 0.28 2.29
C CYS A 32 9.67 0.38 2.86
N HIS A 33 9.77 0.25 4.18
CA HIS A 33 11.04 0.02 4.83
C HIS A 33 11.47 -1.43 4.62
N LYS A 34 12.72 -1.65 4.20
CA LYS A 34 13.30 -2.99 3.96
C LYS A 34 12.49 -3.86 2.99
N ASN A 35 12.25 -3.39 1.78
CA ASN A 35 11.59 -4.12 0.70
C ASN A 35 12.40 -5.32 0.14
N ILE A 36 13.52 -5.68 0.76
CA ILE A 36 14.44 -6.75 0.33
C ILE A 36 13.72 -8.09 0.10
N LEU A 37 12.69 -8.40 0.88
CA LEU A 37 11.92 -9.63 0.70
C LEU A 37 11.12 -9.61 -0.61
N LEU A 38 10.52 -8.47 -0.94
CA LEU A 38 9.80 -8.30 -2.21
C LEU A 38 10.75 -8.39 -3.41
N GLU A 39 11.89 -7.72 -3.33
CA GLU A 39 12.90 -7.74 -4.39
C GLU A 39 13.46 -9.14 -4.61
N LYS A 40 13.68 -9.92 -3.55
CA LYS A 40 14.11 -11.32 -3.67
C LYS A 40 13.08 -12.22 -4.32
N LEU A 41 11.79 -12.01 -4.05
CA LEU A 41 10.70 -12.83 -4.56
C LEU A 41 10.31 -12.42 -6.00
N TYR A 42 10.13 -11.14 -6.23
CA TYR A 42 9.56 -10.59 -7.47
C TYR A 42 10.60 -10.01 -8.42
N GLY A 43 11.85 -9.78 -7.96
CA GLY A 43 12.87 -9.09 -8.75
C GLY A 43 12.45 -7.66 -9.06
N GLU A 44 12.53 -7.28 -10.32
CA GLU A 44 12.18 -5.93 -10.80
C GLU A 44 10.66 -5.72 -10.96
N PHE A 45 9.87 -6.81 -10.96
CA PHE A 45 8.44 -6.78 -11.27
C PHE A 45 7.57 -6.97 -10.02
N ILE A 46 7.71 -6.07 -9.05
CA ILE A 46 6.87 -6.07 -7.86
C ILE A 46 5.43 -5.73 -8.29
N PRO A 47 4.44 -6.60 -7.98
CA PRO A 47 3.06 -6.40 -8.44
C PRO A 47 2.42 -5.17 -7.78
N ALA A 48 1.55 -4.49 -8.53
CA ALA A 48 0.67 -3.49 -7.97
C ALA A 48 -0.37 -4.14 -7.04
N LEU A 49 -0.75 -3.45 -5.98
CA LEU A 49 -1.77 -3.91 -5.04
C LEU A 49 -3.18 -3.59 -5.58
N ILE A 50 -3.55 -4.25 -6.69
CA ILE A 50 -4.82 -4.04 -7.40
C ILE A 50 -5.67 -5.31 -7.30
N ARG A 51 -6.95 -5.14 -6.95
CA ARG A 51 -7.92 -6.23 -6.78
C ARG A 51 -7.43 -7.30 -5.81
N ILE A 52 -6.74 -6.87 -4.77
CA ILE A 52 -6.30 -7.75 -3.70
C ILE A 52 -7.43 -8.03 -2.73
N GLU A 53 -7.34 -9.14 -2.03
CA GLU A 53 -8.19 -9.44 -0.88
C GLU A 53 -7.53 -8.89 0.38
N ILE A 54 -8.22 -8.04 1.14
CA ILE A 54 -7.82 -7.64 2.48
C ILE A 54 -8.51 -8.59 3.45
N VAL A 55 -7.74 -9.51 4.03
CA VAL A 55 -8.24 -10.58 4.90
C VAL A 55 -8.50 -10.08 6.31
N LYS A 56 -7.67 -9.15 6.77
CA LYS A 56 -7.70 -8.66 8.14
C LYS A 56 -7.14 -7.23 8.21
N VAL A 57 -7.72 -6.46 9.11
CA VAL A 57 -7.24 -5.13 9.49
C VAL A 57 -7.11 -5.13 11.02
N ASP A 58 -5.91 -4.92 11.52
CA ASP A 58 -5.62 -4.76 12.95
C ASP A 58 -5.21 -3.33 13.22
N PHE A 59 -5.72 -2.76 14.30
CA PHE A 59 -5.43 -1.40 14.74
C PHE A 59 -4.66 -1.44 16.06
N GLU A 60 -3.49 -0.85 16.06
CA GLU A 60 -2.72 -0.58 17.27
C GLU A 60 -2.73 0.92 17.53
N LEU A 61 -3.72 1.37 18.29
CA LEU A 61 -3.90 2.78 18.62
C LEU A 61 -3.09 3.13 19.87
N SER A 62 -2.23 4.11 19.75
CA SER A 62 -1.52 4.68 20.90
C SER A 62 -2.25 5.91 21.40
N TYR A 63 -2.62 5.89 22.69
CA TYR A 63 -3.19 7.06 23.40
C TYR A 63 -2.10 7.97 23.94
N ASP A 64 -0.85 7.51 23.99
CA ASP A 64 0.29 8.30 24.39
C ASP A 64 0.91 8.98 23.16
N LYS A 65 1.07 10.30 23.22
CA LYS A 65 1.68 11.11 22.16
C LYS A 65 3.15 10.74 21.86
N GLN A 66 3.78 9.98 22.73
CA GLN A 66 5.15 9.49 22.53
C GLN A 66 5.21 8.29 21.58
N TYR A 67 4.12 7.55 21.41
CA TYR A 67 4.04 6.39 20.55
C TYR A 67 3.14 6.69 19.35
N SER A 68 3.54 6.20 18.20
CA SER A 68 2.73 6.30 16.99
C SER A 68 1.70 5.18 16.91
N SER A 69 0.50 5.51 16.45
CA SER A 69 -0.48 4.49 16.08
C SER A 69 -0.05 3.76 14.81
N ASN A 70 -0.32 2.48 14.74
CA ASN A 70 -0.01 1.63 13.60
C ASN A 70 -1.24 0.85 13.14
N ILE A 71 -1.26 0.49 11.86
CA ILE A 71 -2.29 -0.37 11.28
C ILE A 71 -1.59 -1.51 10.56
N GLN A 72 -2.03 -2.74 10.79
CA GLN A 72 -1.59 -3.89 10.02
C GLN A 72 -2.71 -4.34 9.08
N LEU A 73 -2.39 -4.43 7.80
CA LEU A 73 -3.23 -5.05 6.78
C LEU A 73 -2.68 -6.43 6.44
N VAL A 74 -3.53 -7.45 6.52
CA VAL A 74 -3.22 -8.77 5.98
C VAL A 74 -3.86 -8.86 4.60
N VAL A 75 -3.03 -8.95 3.57
CA VAL A 75 -3.47 -8.92 2.16
C VAL A 75 -3.08 -10.20 1.44
N ARG A 76 -3.92 -10.64 0.51
CA ARG A 76 -3.64 -11.78 -0.38
C ARG A 76 -3.46 -11.33 -1.81
N LEU A 77 -2.37 -11.82 -2.42
CA LEU A 77 -2.01 -11.57 -3.80
C LEU A 77 -2.03 -12.89 -4.56
N LYS A 78 -2.77 -12.91 -5.68
CA LYS A 78 -2.79 -14.06 -6.61
C LYS A 78 -1.63 -14.02 -7.60
N SER A 79 -0.88 -12.92 -7.64
CA SER A 79 0.31 -12.78 -8.48
C SER A 79 1.48 -13.52 -7.84
N MET A 80 1.85 -14.65 -8.42
CA MET A 80 2.96 -15.46 -7.94
C MET A 80 4.31 -14.86 -8.35
N PRO A 81 5.33 -14.89 -7.47
CA PRO A 81 6.64 -14.37 -7.79
C PRO A 81 7.41 -15.27 -8.75
N ALA A 82 8.25 -14.66 -9.60
CA ALA A 82 9.12 -15.40 -10.51
C ALA A 82 10.15 -16.27 -9.78
N ASN A 83 10.63 -15.79 -8.64
CA ASN A 83 11.62 -16.48 -7.80
C ASN A 83 10.94 -17.22 -6.63
N MET A 84 9.98 -18.07 -6.94
CA MET A 84 9.23 -18.79 -5.92
C MET A 84 10.13 -19.80 -5.19
N PRO A 85 10.13 -19.82 -3.83
CA PRO A 85 10.90 -20.79 -3.07
C PRO A 85 10.50 -22.23 -3.40
N VAL A 86 11.47 -23.15 -3.44
CA VAL A 86 11.23 -24.57 -3.77
C VAL A 86 10.19 -25.21 -2.86
N LYS A 87 10.18 -24.85 -1.57
CA LYS A 87 9.17 -25.33 -0.60
C LYS A 87 7.73 -24.93 -0.99
N TRP A 88 7.54 -23.78 -1.63
CA TRP A 88 6.23 -23.32 -2.08
C TRP A 88 5.76 -24.09 -3.32
N HIS A 89 6.67 -24.39 -4.25
CA HIS A 89 6.39 -25.28 -5.39
C HIS A 89 5.92 -26.65 -4.92
N ARG A 90 6.63 -27.24 -3.94
CA ARG A 90 6.27 -28.57 -3.37
C ARG A 90 4.93 -28.56 -2.63
N ALA A 91 4.57 -27.45 -2.04
CA ALA A 91 3.31 -27.27 -1.31
C ALA A 91 2.15 -26.81 -2.23
N ASN A 92 2.36 -26.70 -3.53
CA ASN A 92 1.37 -26.18 -4.50
C ASN A 92 0.77 -24.84 -4.07
N VAL A 93 1.62 -23.93 -3.58
CA VAL A 93 1.19 -22.58 -3.18
C VAL A 93 0.64 -21.84 -4.39
N ASN A 94 -0.55 -21.27 -4.27
CA ASN A 94 -1.24 -20.54 -5.33
C ASN A 94 -1.60 -19.10 -4.93
N CYS A 95 -1.31 -18.69 -3.71
CA CYS A 95 -1.57 -17.37 -3.20
C CYS A 95 -0.46 -16.92 -2.24
N ILE A 96 -0.19 -15.63 -2.20
CA ILE A 96 0.76 -15.01 -1.28
C ILE A 96 -0.03 -14.22 -0.24
N GLU A 97 0.19 -14.51 1.04
CA GLU A 97 -0.32 -13.68 2.12
C GLU A 97 0.80 -12.81 2.66
N MET A 98 0.57 -11.51 2.75
CA MET A 98 1.53 -10.52 3.21
C MET A 98 0.92 -9.67 4.31
N LYS A 99 1.70 -9.44 5.38
CA LYS A 99 1.38 -8.47 6.42
C LYS A 99 2.08 -7.15 6.11
N LEU A 100 1.29 -6.14 5.86
CA LEU A 100 1.72 -4.79 5.56
C LEU A 100 1.42 -3.90 6.77
N ASP A 101 2.46 -3.46 7.45
CA ASP A 101 2.36 -2.55 8.59
C ASP A 101 2.41 -1.11 8.10
N ILE A 102 1.42 -0.32 8.45
CA ILE A 102 1.32 1.11 8.18
C ILE A 102 1.68 1.83 9.48
N LEU A 103 2.78 2.57 9.46
CA LEU A 103 3.41 3.17 10.63
C LEU A 103 3.14 4.67 10.71
N ASN A 104 3.22 5.23 11.91
CA ASN A 104 3.07 6.67 12.17
C ASN A 104 1.73 7.23 11.68
N VAL A 105 0.67 6.51 11.95
CA VAL A 105 -0.68 6.88 11.52
C VAL A 105 -1.16 8.12 12.28
N GLU A 106 -1.52 9.16 11.54
CA GLU A 106 -2.10 10.40 12.04
C GLU A 106 -3.62 10.35 12.08
N SER A 107 -4.21 9.83 10.99
CA SER A 107 -5.66 9.75 10.86
C SER A 107 -6.11 8.59 10.00
N ILE A 108 -7.29 8.07 10.30
CA ILE A 108 -7.91 6.93 9.63
C ILE A 108 -9.34 7.30 9.30
N CYS A 109 -9.73 7.03 8.07
CA CYS A 109 -11.11 7.07 7.63
C CYS A 109 -11.35 5.90 6.69
N ILE A 110 -11.84 4.78 7.20
CA ILE A 110 -12.09 3.55 6.43
C ILE A 110 -13.55 3.15 6.60
N LYS A 111 -14.15 2.70 5.52
CA LYS A 111 -15.49 2.12 5.49
C LYS A 111 -15.49 0.84 4.67
N GLU A 112 -16.34 -0.08 5.03
CA GLU A 112 -16.61 -1.28 4.25
C GLU A 112 -17.59 -0.97 3.12
N ASP A 113 -17.38 -1.59 1.96
CA ASP A 113 -18.24 -1.52 0.79
C ASP A 113 -18.60 -2.94 0.34
N THR A 114 -19.65 -3.09 -0.43
CA THR A 114 -20.14 -4.38 -0.91
C THR A 114 -19.33 -4.99 -2.06
N SER A 115 -18.35 -4.26 -2.59
CA SER A 115 -17.51 -4.73 -3.70
C SER A 115 -16.49 -5.77 -3.23
N THR A 116 -16.17 -6.72 -4.10
CA THR A 116 -15.13 -7.73 -3.86
C THR A 116 -13.77 -7.23 -4.32
N GLY A 117 -12.78 -7.35 -3.44
CA GLY A 117 -11.41 -6.93 -3.70
C GLY A 117 -11.20 -5.43 -3.49
N SER A 118 -9.98 -5.07 -3.19
CA SER A 118 -9.57 -3.68 -2.92
C SER A 118 -8.29 -3.33 -3.67
N ASP A 119 -8.17 -2.07 -4.05
CA ASP A 119 -6.91 -1.50 -4.52
C ASP A 119 -6.25 -0.76 -3.35
N ILE A 120 -4.95 -0.92 -3.18
CA ILE A 120 -4.14 -0.12 -2.26
C ILE A 120 -3.23 0.79 -3.09
N ILE A 121 -3.41 2.09 -2.91
CA ILE A 121 -2.65 3.14 -3.58
C ILE A 121 -1.88 3.92 -2.53
N VAL A 122 -0.57 4.02 -2.69
CA VAL A 122 0.29 4.78 -1.77
C VAL A 122 0.91 5.95 -2.51
N TYR A 123 0.77 7.14 -1.97
CA TYR A 123 1.33 8.34 -2.56
C TYR A 123 1.70 9.36 -1.48
N GLN A 124 2.63 10.25 -1.82
CA GLN A 124 3.01 11.36 -0.96
C GLN A 124 2.17 12.60 -1.29
N ASN A 125 1.66 13.25 -0.27
CA ASN A 125 0.95 14.51 -0.36
C ASN A 125 1.53 15.50 0.64
N ALA A 126 2.28 16.48 0.16
CA ALA A 126 2.99 17.45 0.97
C ALA A 126 3.83 16.80 2.09
N ASN A 127 3.38 16.88 3.34
CA ASN A 127 4.08 16.36 4.50
C ASN A 127 3.59 14.98 4.96
N ASN A 128 2.67 14.36 4.21
CA ASN A 128 2.07 13.08 4.58
C ASN A 128 2.26 12.04 3.49
N VAL A 129 2.39 10.79 3.88
CA VAL A 129 2.14 9.65 3.00
C VAL A 129 0.71 9.19 3.23
N VAL A 130 -0.02 9.02 2.14
CA VAL A 130 -1.42 8.61 2.15
C VAL A 130 -1.52 7.20 1.59
N VAL A 131 -2.11 6.30 2.37
CA VAL A 131 -2.53 4.97 1.91
C VAL A 131 -4.02 5.03 1.64
N ARG A 132 -4.40 5.01 0.36
CA ARG A 132 -5.79 5.03 -0.08
C ARG A 132 -6.25 3.63 -0.42
N LEU A 133 -7.39 3.25 0.13
CA LEU A 133 -8.09 2.01 -0.16
C LEU A 133 -9.27 2.31 -1.08
N GLN A 134 -9.49 1.48 -2.10
CA GLN A 134 -10.61 1.60 -3.04
C GLN A 134 -11.17 0.22 -3.34
N GLY A 135 -12.47 0.02 -3.15
CA GLY A 135 -13.14 -1.24 -3.37
C GLY A 135 -13.82 -1.76 -2.11
N GLY A 136 -13.69 -3.06 -1.80
CA GLY A 136 -14.34 -3.71 -0.66
C GLY A 136 -14.05 -3.05 0.68
N LEU A 137 -12.83 -2.55 0.87
CA LEU A 137 -12.52 -1.51 1.84
C LEU A 137 -12.20 -0.23 1.09
N SER A 138 -12.77 0.89 1.50
CA SER A 138 -12.54 2.19 0.90
C SER A 138 -12.25 3.26 1.94
N GLY A 139 -11.34 4.18 1.63
CA GLY A 139 -10.97 5.27 2.52
C GLY A 139 -9.51 5.64 2.47
N GLU A 140 -9.05 6.36 3.47
CA GLU A 140 -7.68 6.88 3.54
C GLU A 140 -7.09 6.71 4.94
N ILE A 141 -5.81 6.36 4.96
CA ILE A 141 -4.94 6.35 6.13
C ILE A 141 -3.84 7.36 5.85
N LYS A 142 -3.72 8.37 6.69
CA LYS A 142 -2.66 9.38 6.58
C LYS A 142 -1.57 9.10 7.59
N CYS A 143 -0.32 9.11 7.12
CA CYS A 143 0.86 8.86 7.90
C CYS A 143 1.71 10.12 7.95
N LEU A 144 2.21 10.47 9.15
CA LEU A 144 3.14 11.57 9.31
C LEU A 144 4.51 11.19 8.76
N VAL A 145 5.05 12.04 7.90
CA VAL A 145 6.44 11.99 7.47
C VAL A 145 7.27 12.79 8.47
N ASN A 146 7.93 12.09 9.38
CA ASN A 146 8.71 12.74 10.43
C ASN A 146 10.15 13.01 9.95
N HIS A 147 10.39 14.20 9.40
CA HIS A 147 11.74 14.61 8.96
C HIS A 147 12.76 14.77 10.11
N ASN A 148 12.33 14.72 11.38
CA ASN A 148 13.14 15.12 12.54
C ASN A 148 13.39 14.04 13.60
N LYS A 149 12.97 12.78 13.41
CA LYS A 149 13.35 11.72 14.34
C LYS A 149 14.62 11.03 13.89
N VAL A 150 15.76 11.60 14.24
CA VAL A 150 17.00 10.86 14.42
C VAL A 150 16.80 10.04 15.70
N VAL A 151 16.26 8.85 15.58
CA VAL A 151 16.39 7.83 16.61
C VAL A 151 17.78 7.25 16.40
N GLU A 152 18.67 7.42 17.39
CA GLU A 152 19.99 6.82 17.41
C GLU A 152 19.89 5.34 17.03
N ASN A 153 20.61 4.95 15.97
CA ASN A 153 20.80 3.60 15.42
C ASN A 153 19.75 3.00 14.47
N VAL A 154 18.71 3.68 14.06
CA VAL A 154 17.93 3.27 12.88
C VAL A 154 17.70 4.49 12.00
N LEU A 155 18.43 4.61 10.90
CA LEU A 155 18.09 5.51 9.80
C LEU A 155 16.77 5.03 9.18
N VAL A 156 15.66 5.35 9.83
CA VAL A 156 14.34 5.27 9.20
C VAL A 156 14.32 6.44 8.23
N SER A 157 14.42 6.16 6.94
CA SER A 157 14.16 7.16 5.91
C SER A 157 12.81 7.78 6.23
N ALA A 158 12.74 9.10 6.39
CA ALA A 158 11.56 9.85 6.79
C ALA A 158 10.33 9.61 5.90
N ASP A 159 10.56 9.05 4.70
CA ASP A 159 9.56 8.83 3.66
C ASP A 159 8.94 7.41 3.70
N LYS A 160 9.35 6.57 4.64
CA LYS A 160 8.94 5.16 4.69
C LYS A 160 7.94 4.92 5.81
N CYS A 161 6.66 4.97 5.47
CA CYS A 161 5.58 4.69 6.42
C CYS A 161 5.01 3.27 6.31
N LEU A 162 5.51 2.47 5.38
CA LEU A 162 5.11 1.08 5.24
C LEU A 162 6.25 0.15 5.63
N ALA A 163 5.92 -0.98 6.24
CA ALA A 163 6.85 -2.10 6.47
C ALA A 163 6.16 -3.42 6.12
N ILE A 164 6.96 -4.41 5.76
CA ILE A 164 6.47 -5.76 5.54
C ILE A 164 7.01 -6.62 6.67
N SER A 165 6.12 -7.07 7.55
CA SER A 165 6.49 -7.89 8.70
C SER A 165 6.51 -9.39 8.40
N GLU A 166 5.69 -9.84 7.46
CA GLU A 166 5.64 -11.26 7.07
C GLU A 166 5.21 -11.42 5.61
N ILE A 167 5.82 -12.39 4.91
CA ILE A 167 5.35 -12.90 3.62
C ILE A 167 5.35 -14.42 3.69
N LYS A 168 4.23 -15.03 3.40
CA LYS A 168 4.09 -16.49 3.35
C LYS A 168 3.29 -16.92 2.12
N GLY A 169 3.64 -18.09 1.59
CA GLY A 169 2.82 -18.77 0.60
C GLY A 169 1.72 -19.56 1.28
N ILE A 170 0.51 -19.48 0.74
CA ILE A 170 -0.65 -20.25 1.19
C ILE A 170 -1.28 -20.97 0.02
N HIS A 171 -2.06 -22.02 0.33
CA HIS A 171 -2.93 -22.69 -0.63
C HIS A 171 -4.35 -22.23 -0.37
N GLU A 172 -4.94 -21.57 -1.34
CA GLU A 172 -6.34 -21.16 -1.31
C GLU A 172 -7.17 -22.19 -2.09
N ASN A 173 -8.19 -22.76 -1.46
CA ASN A 173 -9.10 -23.75 -2.07
C ASN A 173 -10.17 -23.08 -2.93
#